data_661498c35b56b6e46f9e3996a829584d
#
_entry.id   661498c35b56b6e46f9e3996a829584d
#
_cell.length_a   1.000
_cell.length_b   1.000
_cell.length_c   1.000
_cell.angle_alpha   90.00
_cell.angle_beta   90.00
_cell.angle_gamma   90.00
#
_symmetry.space_group_name_H-M   'P 1'
#
loop_
_entity.id
_entity.type
_entity.pdbx_description
1 polymer ?
#
loop_
_entity_poly.entity_id
_entity_poly.type
_entity_poly.pdbx_seq_one_letter_code
_entity_poly.pdbx_strand_id
1 'polypeptide(L)'
;MHSIYQFQDFISTYLTEQSKIKSAKEPRNLYEPVNYILADGGKRLRPTLTLMAAEIFDADYKKALPAALAIEVFHNFSLVHDDIMDDAPLRRGKQTVHEKWDINTGILSGDAMLILAYQYFEYYEPHVFRDLAKLFSKTALEVCEGQQYDVDFETREDVTIPEYLKMIEYKTAVLVAAAMKMGAILAETSEKNADLIYAFGLNLGLAFQLQDDYLDAFGDPKTFGKQVGGDIIENKKTYLYLKAIEFATASDKEQLLHLFSIQPSDNTNKIQSVKEIFDKTGASNATQKAKPRFKPKS
;
A
#
# COMPACT_ATOMS: atom_id res chain seq x y z
N MET A 1 -15.33 3.37 -21.95
CA MET A 1 -14.52 3.14 -20.73
C MET A 1 -13.36 4.13 -20.74
N HIS A 2 -13.17 4.88 -19.65
CA HIS A 2 -12.07 5.82 -19.51
C HIS A 2 -10.74 5.08 -19.30
N SER A 3 -9.63 5.71 -19.70
CA SER A 3 -8.30 5.19 -19.41
C SER A 3 -7.89 5.43 -17.97
N ILE A 4 -6.92 4.66 -17.47
CA ILE A 4 -6.34 4.85 -16.12
C ILE A 4 -5.85 6.30 -15.95
N TYR A 5 -5.21 6.87 -16.95
CA TYR A 5 -4.68 8.24 -16.92
C TYR A 5 -5.79 9.30 -16.79
N GLN A 6 -6.93 9.10 -17.44
CA GLN A 6 -8.07 10.02 -17.33
C GLN A 6 -8.66 10.02 -15.92
N PHE A 7 -8.77 8.86 -15.29
CA PHE A 7 -9.21 8.78 -13.89
C PHE A 7 -8.19 9.35 -12.90
N GLN A 8 -6.90 9.12 -13.13
CA GLN A 8 -5.84 9.69 -12.30
C GLN A 8 -5.83 11.22 -12.36
N ASP A 9 -5.97 11.78 -13.55
CA ASP A 9 -6.07 13.24 -13.77
C ASP A 9 -7.31 13.82 -13.09
N PHE A 10 -8.47 13.18 -13.28
CA PHE A 10 -9.73 13.59 -12.64
C PHE A 10 -9.62 13.64 -11.11
N ILE A 11 -9.04 12.60 -10.49
CA ILE A 11 -8.86 12.53 -9.03
C ILE A 11 -7.85 13.59 -8.57
N SER A 12 -6.73 13.73 -9.28
CA SER A 12 -5.68 14.69 -8.92
C SER A 12 -6.17 16.13 -9.01
N THR A 13 -6.93 16.45 -10.04
CA THR A 13 -7.57 17.78 -10.20
C THR A 13 -8.53 18.04 -9.05
N TYR A 14 -9.41 17.09 -8.74
CA TYR A 14 -10.36 17.24 -7.64
C TYR A 14 -9.67 17.44 -6.29
N LEU A 15 -8.67 16.64 -5.95
CA LEU A 15 -7.91 16.77 -4.70
C LEU A 15 -7.20 18.15 -4.61
N THR A 16 -6.66 18.64 -5.72
CA THR A 16 -6.00 19.95 -5.77
C THR A 16 -7.00 21.09 -5.53
N GLU A 17 -8.18 21.00 -6.10
CA GLU A 17 -9.24 22.00 -5.87
C GLU A 17 -9.74 21.96 -4.42
N GLN A 18 -9.96 20.78 -3.86
CA GLN A 18 -10.40 20.62 -2.47
C GLN A 18 -9.35 21.11 -1.46
N SER A 19 -8.06 20.92 -1.73
CA SER A 19 -6.99 21.40 -0.85
C SER A 19 -6.99 22.94 -0.73
N LYS A 20 -7.29 23.64 -1.80
CA LYS A 20 -7.41 25.11 -1.80
C LYS A 20 -8.58 25.59 -0.93
N ILE A 21 -9.70 24.88 -0.95
CA ILE A 21 -10.90 25.20 -0.16
C ILE A 21 -10.70 24.87 1.32
N LYS A 22 -10.01 23.77 1.63
CA LYS A 22 -9.79 23.26 2.99
C LYS A 22 -8.62 23.94 3.72
N SER A 23 -7.82 24.74 3.04
CA SER A 23 -6.64 25.42 3.62
C SER A 23 -6.99 26.45 4.72
N ALA A 24 -8.27 26.81 4.86
CA ALA A 24 -8.77 27.74 5.89
C ALA A 24 -9.37 27.06 7.14
N LYS A 25 -9.28 25.73 7.27
CA LYS A 25 -9.83 25.02 8.44
C LYS A 25 -8.93 25.18 9.67
N GLU A 26 -9.56 25.40 10.83
CA GLU A 26 -8.90 25.41 12.13
C GLU A 26 -9.22 24.12 12.91
N PRO A 27 -8.30 23.66 13.78
CA PRO A 27 -6.95 24.19 14.00
C PRO A 27 -5.99 23.84 12.83
N ARG A 28 -5.16 24.81 12.44
CA ARG A 28 -4.26 24.67 11.28
C ARG A 28 -3.33 23.47 11.38
N ASN A 29 -2.71 23.27 12.52
CA ASN A 29 -1.76 22.17 12.76
C ASN A 29 -2.41 20.78 12.62
N LEU A 30 -3.74 20.69 12.59
CA LEU A 30 -4.44 19.44 12.27
C LEU A 30 -4.65 19.27 10.76
N TYR A 31 -5.05 20.35 10.06
CA TYR A 31 -5.48 20.27 8.66
C TYR A 31 -4.38 20.57 7.64
N GLU A 32 -3.36 21.36 7.99
CA GLU A 32 -2.21 21.60 7.08
C GLU A 32 -1.44 20.31 6.75
N PRO A 33 -1.12 19.42 7.71
CA PRO A 33 -0.50 18.14 7.40
C PRO A 33 -1.37 17.23 6.53
N VAL A 34 -2.70 17.21 6.76
CA VAL A 34 -3.65 16.48 5.90
C VAL A 34 -3.59 16.97 4.46
N ASN A 35 -3.63 18.29 4.27
CA ASN A 35 -3.52 18.88 2.94
C ASN A 35 -2.14 18.62 2.30
N TYR A 36 -1.08 18.67 3.09
CA TYR A 36 0.28 18.41 2.64
C TYR A 36 0.44 17.00 2.08
N ILE A 37 0.03 15.98 2.82
CA ILE A 37 0.17 14.59 2.36
C ILE A 37 -0.77 14.27 1.18
N LEU A 38 -2.00 14.83 1.17
CA LEU A 38 -2.95 14.62 0.07
C LEU A 38 -2.53 15.37 -1.22
N ALA A 39 -1.87 16.52 -1.11
CA ALA A 39 -1.31 17.24 -2.25
C ALA A 39 -0.03 16.59 -2.77
N ASP A 40 0.64 15.78 -1.96
CA ASP A 40 1.82 15.05 -2.39
C ASP A 40 1.43 13.99 -3.42
N GLY A 41 1.94 14.17 -4.64
CA GLY A 41 1.58 13.34 -5.78
C GLY A 41 1.70 11.85 -5.48
N GLY A 42 1.10 11.03 -6.26
CA GLY A 42 1.14 9.58 -6.20
C GLY A 42 0.45 9.04 -7.43
N LYS A 43 0.59 7.74 -7.67
CA LYS A 43 -0.05 7.09 -8.83
C LYS A 43 -1.58 7.04 -8.73
N ARG A 44 -2.16 7.45 -7.59
CA ARG A 44 -3.63 7.45 -7.34
C ARG A 44 -4.31 6.16 -7.79
N LEU A 45 -3.61 5.02 -7.65
CA LEU A 45 -4.09 3.75 -8.21
C LEU A 45 -5.38 3.28 -7.53
N ARG A 46 -5.43 3.30 -6.19
CA ARG A 46 -6.59 2.78 -5.45
C ARG A 46 -7.88 3.53 -5.77
N PRO A 47 -7.94 4.88 -5.67
CA PRO A 47 -9.15 5.61 -6.06
C PRO A 47 -9.49 5.44 -7.54
N THR A 48 -8.48 5.35 -8.43
CA THR A 48 -8.70 5.03 -9.85
C THR A 48 -9.39 3.68 -10.03
N LEU A 49 -8.98 2.64 -9.30
CA LEU A 49 -9.60 1.32 -9.35
C LEU A 49 -11.06 1.34 -8.85
N THR A 50 -11.40 2.20 -7.89
CA THR A 50 -12.79 2.39 -7.45
C THR A 50 -13.66 2.94 -8.59
N LEU A 51 -13.18 3.99 -9.28
CA LEU A 51 -13.91 4.59 -10.40
C LEU A 51 -14.03 3.62 -11.59
N MET A 52 -12.94 2.93 -11.92
CA MET A 52 -12.93 1.91 -12.98
C MET A 52 -13.92 0.79 -12.69
N ALA A 53 -13.94 0.29 -11.45
CA ALA A 53 -14.86 -0.77 -11.07
C ALA A 53 -16.33 -0.33 -11.18
N ALA A 54 -16.67 0.91 -10.82
CA ALA A 54 -18.01 1.44 -11.04
C ALA A 54 -18.36 1.48 -12.53
N GLU A 55 -17.45 1.96 -13.39
CA GLU A 55 -17.68 2.02 -14.84
C GLU A 55 -17.75 0.63 -15.50
N ILE A 56 -16.98 -0.37 -15.01
CA ILE A 56 -17.04 -1.76 -15.48
C ILE A 56 -18.46 -2.35 -15.33
N PHE A 57 -19.18 -1.93 -14.30
CA PHE A 57 -20.55 -2.35 -14.02
C PHE A 57 -21.61 -1.32 -14.45
N ASP A 58 -21.30 -0.51 -15.46
CA ASP A 58 -22.17 0.47 -16.13
C ASP A 58 -22.72 1.59 -15.22
N ALA A 59 -22.08 1.85 -14.07
CA ALA A 59 -22.43 2.99 -13.23
C ALA A 59 -21.72 4.27 -13.68
N ASP A 60 -22.33 5.42 -13.40
CA ASP A 60 -21.66 6.70 -13.52
C ASP A 60 -20.52 6.79 -12.49
N TYR A 61 -19.29 6.70 -12.97
CA TYR A 61 -18.09 6.75 -12.14
C TYR A 61 -18.01 7.99 -11.24
N LYS A 62 -18.66 9.11 -11.62
CA LYS A 62 -18.69 10.33 -10.81
C LYS A 62 -19.41 10.11 -9.47
N LYS A 63 -20.39 9.22 -9.43
CA LYS A 63 -21.06 8.83 -8.20
C LYS A 63 -20.14 8.04 -7.26
N ALA A 64 -19.10 7.40 -7.79
CA ALA A 64 -18.11 6.67 -6.99
C ALA A 64 -17.00 7.56 -6.45
N LEU A 65 -16.94 8.85 -6.81
CA LEU A 65 -15.89 9.75 -6.37
C LEU A 65 -15.77 9.86 -4.85
N PRO A 66 -16.84 10.03 -4.03
CA PRO A 66 -16.69 10.09 -2.59
C PRO A 66 -16.05 8.82 -2.01
N ALA A 67 -16.45 7.61 -2.45
CA ALA A 67 -15.83 6.36 -2.00
C ALA A 67 -14.37 6.24 -2.46
N ALA A 68 -14.05 6.68 -3.67
CA ALA A 68 -12.66 6.75 -4.14
C ALA A 68 -11.79 7.66 -3.29
N LEU A 69 -12.35 8.82 -2.85
CA LEU A 69 -11.67 9.74 -1.94
C LEU A 69 -11.53 9.16 -0.54
N ALA A 70 -12.52 8.43 -0.03
CA ALA A 70 -12.43 7.72 1.25
C ALA A 70 -11.23 6.75 1.26
N ILE A 71 -11.10 5.95 0.22
CA ILE A 71 -9.97 5.01 0.05
C ILE A 71 -8.62 5.75 -0.04
N GLU A 72 -8.55 6.85 -0.78
CA GLU A 72 -7.30 7.61 -0.91
C GLU A 72 -6.91 8.31 0.39
N VAL A 73 -7.87 8.89 1.11
CA VAL A 73 -7.62 9.53 2.41
C VAL A 73 -7.18 8.48 3.43
N PHE A 74 -7.84 7.34 3.49
CA PHE A 74 -7.43 6.22 4.35
C PHE A 74 -6.03 5.70 4.01
N HIS A 75 -5.72 5.53 2.73
CA HIS A 75 -4.38 5.13 2.32
C HIS A 75 -3.31 6.12 2.77
N ASN A 76 -3.57 7.43 2.63
CA ASN A 76 -2.61 8.44 3.10
C ASN A 76 -2.56 8.52 4.63
N PHE A 77 -3.66 8.24 5.35
CA PHE A 77 -3.64 8.03 6.80
C PHE A 77 -2.66 6.92 7.18
N SER A 78 -2.78 5.74 6.55
CA SER A 78 -1.89 4.63 6.85
C SER A 78 -0.42 4.95 6.55
N LEU A 79 -0.14 5.75 5.51
CA LEU A 79 1.22 6.21 5.19
C LEU A 79 1.78 7.18 6.23
N VAL A 80 0.97 8.09 6.79
CA VAL A 80 1.43 9.02 7.84
C VAL A 80 1.83 8.27 9.09
N HIS A 81 1.04 7.26 9.50
CA HIS A 81 1.36 6.46 10.68
C HIS A 81 2.50 5.47 10.42
N ASP A 82 2.57 4.87 9.24
CA ASP A 82 3.67 4.02 8.78
C ASP A 82 5.01 4.77 8.83
N ASP A 83 5.06 6.00 8.30
CA ASP A 83 6.24 6.86 8.35
C ASP A 83 6.75 7.13 9.78
N ILE A 84 5.83 7.27 10.75
CA ILE A 84 6.19 7.45 12.16
C ILE A 84 6.76 6.16 12.75
N MET A 85 6.15 5.01 12.44
CA MET A 85 6.59 3.70 12.94
C MET A 85 7.97 3.31 12.38
N ASP A 86 8.22 3.65 11.11
CA ASP A 86 9.48 3.36 10.41
C ASP A 86 10.56 4.45 10.65
N ASP A 87 10.25 5.52 11.43
CA ASP A 87 11.12 6.70 11.60
C ASP A 87 11.64 7.25 10.25
N ALA A 88 10.78 7.24 9.25
CA ALA A 88 11.15 7.53 7.88
C ALA A 88 11.29 9.05 7.63
N PRO A 89 12.47 9.57 7.27
CA PRO A 89 12.66 11.01 7.11
C PRO A 89 12.01 11.57 5.85
N LEU A 90 11.87 10.77 4.82
CA LEU A 90 11.37 11.19 3.52
C LEU A 90 10.35 10.21 2.94
N ARG A 91 9.30 10.77 2.32
CA ARG A 91 8.36 10.05 1.46
C ARG A 91 8.25 10.76 0.11
N ARG A 92 8.48 10.02 -0.98
CA ARG A 92 8.45 10.56 -2.35
C ARG A 92 9.37 11.79 -2.55
N GLY A 93 10.49 11.81 -1.85
CA GLY A 93 11.48 12.91 -1.92
C GLY A 93 11.12 14.16 -1.11
N LYS A 94 10.04 14.12 -0.32
CA LYS A 94 9.65 15.19 0.61
C LYS A 94 9.74 14.72 2.05
N GLN A 95 9.93 15.65 2.98
CA GLN A 95 9.88 15.34 4.41
C GLN A 95 8.54 14.69 4.78
N THR A 96 8.58 13.68 5.63
CA THR A 96 7.37 13.07 6.21
C THR A 96 6.67 14.05 7.14
N VAL A 97 5.43 13.76 7.53
CA VAL A 97 4.65 14.68 8.36
C VAL A 97 5.31 14.87 9.73
N HIS A 98 5.78 13.80 10.36
CA HIS A 98 6.41 13.88 11.68
C HIS A 98 7.76 14.62 11.67
N GLU A 99 8.50 14.56 10.56
CA GLU A 99 9.75 15.31 10.37
C GLU A 99 9.51 16.80 10.12
N LYS A 100 8.44 17.13 9.39
CA LYS A 100 8.13 18.51 9.03
C LYS A 100 7.43 19.28 10.15
N TRP A 101 6.62 18.61 10.96
CA TRP A 101 5.95 19.16 12.13
C TRP A 101 6.46 18.50 13.40
N ASP A 102 5.83 17.45 13.85
CA ASP A 102 6.22 16.62 14.98
C ASP A 102 5.37 15.33 15.00
N ILE A 103 5.77 14.36 15.84
CA ILE A 103 5.10 13.07 15.97
C ILE A 103 3.63 13.23 16.40
N ASN A 104 3.33 14.10 17.38
CA ASN A 104 1.96 14.27 17.86
C ASN A 104 1.05 14.85 16.77
N THR A 105 1.57 15.80 16.00
CA THR A 105 0.87 16.35 14.83
C THR A 105 0.62 15.27 13.78
N GLY A 106 1.59 14.40 13.52
CA GLY A 106 1.44 13.26 12.62
C GLY A 106 0.33 12.30 13.08
N ILE A 107 0.35 11.90 14.36
CA ILE A 107 -0.66 11.01 14.94
C ILE A 107 -2.06 11.63 14.83
N LEU A 108 -2.25 12.85 15.31
CA LEU A 108 -3.56 13.52 15.33
C LEU A 108 -4.10 13.80 13.91
N SER A 109 -3.22 14.16 12.98
CA SER A 109 -3.62 14.38 11.59
C SER A 109 -4.02 13.08 10.92
N GLY A 110 -3.32 11.98 11.20
CA GLY A 110 -3.69 10.65 10.77
C GLY A 110 -5.06 10.23 11.32
N ASP A 111 -5.29 10.36 12.63
CA ASP A 111 -6.57 10.03 13.26
C ASP A 111 -7.72 10.84 12.62
N ALA A 112 -7.50 12.14 12.38
CA ALA A 112 -8.48 12.98 11.69
C ALA A 112 -8.75 12.47 10.26
N MET A 113 -7.72 12.02 9.54
CA MET A 113 -7.88 11.46 8.19
C MET A 113 -8.71 10.17 8.20
N LEU A 114 -8.56 9.30 9.19
CA LEU A 114 -9.39 8.10 9.34
C LEU A 114 -10.87 8.48 9.46
N ILE A 115 -11.19 9.47 10.30
CA ILE A 115 -12.58 9.95 10.46
C ILE A 115 -13.08 10.64 9.18
N LEU A 116 -12.25 11.47 8.53
CA LEU A 116 -12.60 12.10 7.26
C LEU A 116 -12.89 11.08 6.16
N ALA A 117 -12.21 9.93 6.15
CA ALA A 117 -12.50 8.85 5.21
C ALA A 117 -13.91 8.30 5.41
N TYR A 118 -14.36 8.09 6.65
CA TYR A 118 -15.76 7.69 6.94
C TYR A 118 -16.77 8.74 6.51
N GLN A 119 -16.48 10.03 6.70
CA GLN A 119 -17.40 11.11 6.33
C GLN A 119 -17.71 11.14 4.82
N TYR A 120 -16.83 10.66 3.95
CA TYR A 120 -17.15 10.55 2.53
C TYR A 120 -18.28 9.56 2.22
N PHE A 121 -18.56 8.61 3.11
CA PHE A 121 -19.69 7.67 2.91
C PHE A 121 -21.04 8.31 3.25
N GLU A 122 -21.07 9.41 4.01
CA GLU A 122 -22.31 10.15 4.35
C GLU A 122 -23.00 10.76 3.12
N TYR A 123 -22.32 10.83 1.98
CA TYR A 123 -22.90 11.29 0.71
C TYR A 123 -23.83 10.26 0.06
N TYR A 124 -23.91 9.03 0.60
CA TYR A 124 -24.69 7.94 0.00
C TYR A 124 -25.96 7.64 0.77
N GLU A 125 -26.92 7.04 0.07
CA GLU A 125 -28.14 6.55 0.69
C GLU A 125 -27.85 5.53 1.82
N PRO A 126 -28.72 5.42 2.85
CA PRO A 126 -28.43 4.65 4.05
C PRO A 126 -28.03 3.20 3.81
N HIS A 127 -28.60 2.52 2.80
CA HIS A 127 -28.26 1.13 2.49
C HIS A 127 -26.85 1.03 1.86
N VAL A 128 -26.49 1.93 0.96
CA VAL A 128 -25.16 2.00 0.34
C VAL A 128 -24.12 2.38 1.39
N PHE A 129 -24.41 3.42 2.20
CA PHE A 129 -23.57 3.79 3.33
C PHE A 129 -23.23 2.62 4.23
N ARG A 130 -24.25 1.85 4.64
CA ARG A 130 -24.09 0.67 5.51
C ARG A 130 -23.13 -0.35 4.87
N ASP A 131 -23.28 -0.65 3.60
CA ASP A 131 -22.50 -1.68 2.92
C ASP A 131 -21.05 -1.21 2.66
N LEU A 132 -20.85 0.07 2.33
CA LEU A 132 -19.54 0.68 2.21
C LEU A 132 -18.82 0.74 3.57
N ALA A 133 -19.49 1.21 4.62
CA ALA A 133 -18.94 1.32 5.97
C ALA A 133 -18.57 -0.06 6.54
N LYS A 134 -19.39 -1.09 6.31
CA LYS A 134 -19.09 -2.47 6.73
C LYS A 134 -17.85 -3.03 6.04
N LEU A 135 -17.74 -2.85 4.72
CA LEU A 135 -16.56 -3.25 3.96
C LEU A 135 -15.31 -2.49 4.43
N PHE A 136 -15.43 -1.18 4.58
CA PHE A 136 -14.34 -0.32 4.97
C PHE A 136 -13.82 -0.62 6.39
N SER A 137 -14.71 -0.79 7.37
CA SER A 137 -14.33 -1.12 8.75
C SER A 137 -13.56 -2.42 8.83
N LYS A 138 -14.03 -3.47 8.11
CA LYS A 138 -13.32 -4.74 8.03
C LYS A 138 -11.93 -4.53 7.42
N THR A 139 -11.86 -3.86 6.28
CA THR A 139 -10.58 -3.62 5.57
C THR A 139 -9.61 -2.77 6.38
N ALA A 140 -10.11 -1.74 7.06
CA ALA A 140 -9.27 -0.89 7.91
C ALA A 140 -8.63 -1.68 9.05
N LEU A 141 -9.40 -2.57 9.69
CA LEU A 141 -8.88 -3.46 10.73
C LEU A 141 -7.83 -4.43 10.17
N GLU A 142 -8.11 -5.06 9.02
CA GLU A 142 -7.17 -5.95 8.34
C GLU A 142 -5.86 -5.22 7.98
N VAL A 143 -5.91 -3.96 7.54
CA VAL A 143 -4.70 -3.15 7.28
C VAL A 143 -3.90 -2.90 8.57
N CYS A 144 -4.56 -2.59 9.69
CA CYS A 144 -3.88 -2.44 10.98
C CYS A 144 -3.23 -3.76 11.44
N GLU A 145 -3.94 -4.89 11.29
CA GLU A 145 -3.40 -6.22 11.59
C GLU A 145 -2.19 -6.55 10.69
N GLY A 146 -2.26 -6.19 9.40
CA GLY A 146 -1.16 -6.37 8.46
C GLY A 146 0.07 -5.54 8.83
N GLN A 147 -0.14 -4.29 9.26
CA GLN A 147 0.94 -3.44 9.76
C GLN A 147 1.56 -4.00 11.05
N GLN A 148 0.74 -4.53 11.96
CA GLN A 148 1.26 -5.15 13.18
C GLN A 148 2.09 -6.41 12.87
N TYR A 149 1.67 -7.25 11.91
CA TYR A 149 2.49 -8.37 11.45
C TYR A 149 3.84 -7.90 10.88
N ASP A 150 3.86 -6.82 10.11
CA ASP A 150 5.09 -6.28 9.54
C ASP A 150 6.08 -5.86 10.64
N VAL A 151 5.61 -5.11 11.64
CA VAL A 151 6.41 -4.73 12.82
C VAL A 151 6.88 -5.95 13.62
N ASP A 152 5.99 -6.92 13.88
CA ASP A 152 6.37 -8.13 14.63
C ASP A 152 7.44 -8.95 13.89
N PHE A 153 7.42 -8.96 12.55
CA PHE A 153 8.38 -9.70 11.72
C PHE A 153 9.79 -9.10 11.73
N GLU A 154 9.96 -7.85 12.11
CA GLU A 154 11.29 -7.23 12.23
C GLU A 154 12.17 -7.98 13.23
N THR A 155 11.57 -8.43 14.34
CA THR A 155 12.30 -9.09 15.44
C THR A 155 12.25 -10.62 15.39
N ARG A 156 11.37 -11.21 14.57
CA ARG A 156 11.23 -12.67 14.43
C ARG A 156 12.19 -13.24 13.40
N GLU A 157 12.79 -14.40 13.71
CA GLU A 157 13.67 -15.14 12.79
C GLU A 157 12.97 -16.35 12.13
N ASP A 158 11.79 -16.73 12.64
CA ASP A 158 11.02 -17.91 12.25
C ASP A 158 9.86 -17.60 11.28
N VAL A 159 9.84 -16.43 10.65
CA VAL A 159 8.80 -16.02 9.72
C VAL A 159 8.74 -16.98 8.52
N THR A 160 7.54 -17.45 8.23
CA THR A 160 7.28 -18.37 7.13
C THR A 160 6.70 -17.66 5.90
N ILE A 161 6.80 -18.29 4.71
CA ILE A 161 6.18 -17.75 3.49
C ILE A 161 4.66 -17.56 3.62
N PRO A 162 3.87 -18.51 4.20
CA PRO A 162 2.45 -18.28 4.44
C PRO A 162 2.16 -17.06 5.33
N GLU A 163 2.93 -16.83 6.40
CA GLU A 163 2.78 -15.67 7.27
C GLU A 163 3.12 -14.38 6.52
N TYR A 164 4.21 -14.36 5.76
CA TYR A 164 4.56 -13.22 4.90
C TYR A 164 3.44 -12.90 3.88
N LEU A 165 2.91 -13.90 3.18
CA LEU A 165 1.80 -13.71 2.24
C LEU A 165 0.55 -13.17 2.95
N LYS A 166 0.28 -13.60 4.17
CA LYS A 166 -0.82 -13.08 4.99
C LYS A 166 -0.59 -11.63 5.38
N MET A 167 0.61 -11.28 5.77
CA MET A 167 0.99 -9.90 6.10
C MET A 167 0.77 -8.98 4.91
N ILE A 168 1.30 -9.29 3.72
CA ILE A 168 1.11 -8.43 2.53
C ILE A 168 -0.33 -8.43 2.00
N GLU A 169 -1.08 -9.53 2.20
CA GLU A 169 -2.51 -9.57 1.93
C GLU A 169 -3.21 -8.48 2.76
N TYR A 170 -2.95 -8.45 4.06
CA TYR A 170 -3.60 -7.54 4.99
C TYR A 170 -3.07 -6.10 4.87
N LYS A 171 -1.76 -5.90 4.90
CA LYS A 171 -1.14 -4.57 4.80
C LYS A 171 -1.46 -3.87 3.48
N THR A 172 -1.51 -4.60 2.37
CA THR A 172 -1.54 -4.02 1.02
C THR A 172 -2.75 -4.44 0.18
N ALA A 173 -3.02 -5.75 0.06
CA ALA A 173 -3.93 -6.27 -0.97
C ALA A 173 -5.40 -6.04 -0.63
N VAL A 174 -5.81 -6.14 0.65
CA VAL A 174 -7.21 -5.94 1.05
C VAL A 174 -7.74 -4.54 0.71
N LEU A 175 -6.89 -3.51 0.79
CA LEU A 175 -7.31 -2.15 0.45
C LEU A 175 -7.50 -1.97 -1.07
N VAL A 176 -6.72 -2.67 -1.89
CA VAL A 176 -6.91 -2.71 -3.36
C VAL A 176 -8.21 -3.44 -3.69
N ALA A 177 -8.47 -4.56 -3.04
CA ALA A 177 -9.69 -5.35 -3.19
C ALA A 177 -10.95 -4.55 -2.77
N ALA A 178 -10.88 -3.88 -1.63
CA ALA A 178 -11.96 -3.04 -1.13
C ALA A 178 -12.24 -1.85 -2.06
N ALA A 179 -11.22 -1.21 -2.61
CA ALA A 179 -11.37 -0.13 -3.58
C ALA A 179 -12.19 -0.58 -4.80
N MET A 180 -11.89 -1.75 -5.34
CA MET A 180 -12.64 -2.30 -6.48
C MET A 180 -14.07 -2.73 -6.08
N LYS A 181 -14.23 -3.38 -4.93
CA LYS A 181 -15.57 -3.81 -4.45
C LYS A 181 -16.47 -2.62 -4.13
N MET A 182 -15.95 -1.50 -3.65
CA MET A 182 -16.72 -0.27 -3.45
C MET A 182 -17.34 0.22 -4.77
N GLY A 183 -16.56 0.22 -5.87
CA GLY A 183 -17.09 0.56 -7.18
C GLY A 183 -18.24 -0.36 -7.62
N ALA A 184 -18.13 -1.66 -7.35
CA ALA A 184 -19.17 -2.64 -7.63
C ALA A 184 -20.43 -2.43 -6.77
N ILE A 185 -20.26 -2.12 -5.47
CA ILE A 185 -21.38 -1.78 -4.57
C ILE A 185 -22.14 -0.55 -5.10
N LEU A 186 -21.43 0.48 -5.52
CA LEU A 186 -22.01 1.72 -6.04
C LEU A 186 -22.69 1.54 -7.40
N ALA A 187 -22.30 0.53 -8.15
CA ALA A 187 -22.99 0.11 -9.37
C ALA A 187 -24.19 -0.81 -9.10
N GLU A 188 -24.48 -1.10 -7.83
CA GLU A 188 -25.57 -2.01 -7.42
C GLU A 188 -25.56 -3.35 -8.17
N THR A 189 -24.35 -3.86 -8.50
CA THR A 189 -24.21 -5.14 -9.20
C THR A 189 -24.48 -6.31 -8.24
N SER A 190 -24.59 -7.53 -8.78
CA SER A 190 -24.83 -8.71 -7.95
C SER A 190 -23.72 -8.95 -6.93
N GLU A 191 -24.03 -9.51 -5.77
CA GLU A 191 -23.05 -9.91 -4.74
C GLU A 191 -21.95 -10.78 -5.33
N LYS A 192 -22.31 -11.72 -6.20
CA LYS A 192 -21.36 -12.57 -6.92
C LYS A 192 -20.31 -11.75 -7.70
N ASN A 193 -20.77 -10.75 -8.44
CA ASN A 193 -19.86 -9.87 -9.21
C ASN A 193 -18.99 -9.02 -8.28
N ALA A 194 -19.56 -8.50 -7.21
CA ALA A 194 -18.85 -7.74 -6.20
C ALA A 194 -17.76 -8.58 -5.49
N ASP A 195 -18.03 -9.87 -5.26
CA ASP A 195 -17.05 -10.80 -4.69
C ASP A 195 -15.96 -11.21 -5.69
N LEU A 196 -16.31 -11.39 -6.96
CA LEU A 196 -15.35 -11.68 -8.01
C LEU A 196 -14.37 -10.53 -8.22
N ILE A 197 -14.83 -9.28 -8.24
CA ILE A 197 -13.95 -8.13 -8.41
C ILE A 197 -13.12 -7.87 -7.15
N TYR A 198 -13.64 -8.19 -5.96
CA TYR A 198 -12.87 -8.21 -4.73
C TYR A 198 -11.71 -9.21 -4.81
N ALA A 199 -11.99 -10.45 -5.21
CA ALA A 199 -10.98 -11.49 -5.38
C ALA A 199 -9.94 -11.11 -6.45
N PHE A 200 -10.37 -10.46 -7.53
CA PHE A 200 -9.46 -9.90 -8.53
C PHE A 200 -8.54 -8.84 -7.91
N GLY A 201 -9.11 -7.87 -7.19
CA GLY A 201 -8.34 -6.82 -6.52
C GLY A 201 -7.34 -7.34 -5.50
N LEU A 202 -7.73 -8.39 -4.75
CA LEU A 202 -6.86 -9.06 -3.78
C LEU A 202 -5.63 -9.67 -4.46
N ASN A 203 -5.84 -10.44 -5.53
CA ASN A 203 -4.74 -11.04 -6.28
C ASN A 203 -3.86 -9.99 -6.98
N LEU A 204 -4.47 -8.89 -7.47
CA LEU A 204 -3.73 -7.77 -8.04
C LEU A 204 -2.83 -7.11 -6.99
N GLY A 205 -3.34 -6.90 -5.78
CA GLY A 205 -2.58 -6.32 -4.66
C GLY A 205 -1.40 -7.20 -4.24
N LEU A 206 -1.61 -8.51 -4.11
CA LEU A 206 -0.54 -9.49 -3.81
C LEU A 206 0.53 -9.50 -4.92
N ALA A 207 0.12 -9.55 -6.19
CA ALA A 207 1.06 -9.52 -7.31
C ALA A 207 1.86 -8.21 -7.36
N PHE A 208 1.20 -7.09 -7.00
CA PHE A 208 1.84 -5.79 -6.93
C PHE A 208 2.90 -5.74 -5.83
N GLN A 209 2.61 -6.23 -4.63
CA GLN A 209 3.58 -6.25 -3.53
C GLN A 209 4.79 -7.15 -3.83
N LEU A 210 4.56 -8.37 -4.33
CA LEU A 210 5.65 -9.24 -4.77
C LEU A 210 6.51 -8.62 -5.89
N GLN A 211 5.90 -7.78 -6.74
CA GLN A 211 6.64 -7.02 -7.75
C GLN A 211 7.42 -5.87 -7.12
N ASP A 212 6.87 -5.19 -6.11
CA ASP A 212 7.55 -4.08 -5.41
C ASP A 212 8.79 -4.63 -4.67
N ASP A 213 8.67 -5.72 -3.91
CA ASP A 213 9.80 -6.41 -3.25
C ASP A 213 10.91 -6.80 -4.25
N TYR A 214 10.50 -7.34 -5.40
CA TYR A 214 11.46 -7.71 -6.45
C TYR A 214 12.18 -6.47 -7.00
N LEU A 215 11.45 -5.38 -7.26
CA LEU A 215 12.02 -4.15 -7.80
C LEU A 215 12.85 -3.39 -6.78
N ASP A 216 12.55 -3.51 -5.49
CA ASP A 216 13.41 -2.97 -4.44
C ASP A 216 14.81 -3.56 -4.51
N ALA A 217 14.93 -4.87 -4.69
CA ALA A 217 16.25 -5.53 -4.81
C ALA A 217 16.88 -5.36 -6.20
N PHE A 218 16.12 -5.52 -7.30
CA PHE A 218 16.62 -5.71 -8.65
C PHE A 218 16.15 -4.65 -9.66
N GLY A 219 15.41 -3.63 -9.23
CA GLY A 219 14.93 -2.56 -10.09
C GLY A 219 16.06 -1.63 -10.57
N ASP A 220 15.81 -0.94 -11.67
CA ASP A 220 16.65 0.17 -12.10
C ASP A 220 16.30 1.42 -11.29
N PRO A 221 17.26 2.03 -10.57
CA PRO A 221 17.03 3.22 -9.74
C PRO A 221 16.35 4.38 -10.49
N LYS A 222 16.62 4.51 -11.80
CA LYS A 222 16.06 5.58 -12.64
C LYS A 222 14.57 5.40 -12.92
N THR A 223 14.10 4.15 -13.00
CA THR A 223 12.72 3.83 -13.36
C THR A 223 11.89 3.47 -12.12
N PHE A 224 12.49 2.93 -11.08
CA PHE A 224 11.80 2.52 -9.86
C PHE A 224 11.41 3.73 -8.97
N GLY A 225 12.20 4.80 -9.02
CA GLY A 225 11.89 6.05 -8.30
C GLY A 225 12.08 6.00 -6.78
N LYS A 226 12.70 4.93 -6.26
CA LYS A 226 13.11 4.73 -4.86
C LYS A 226 14.57 4.31 -4.82
N GLN A 227 15.19 4.36 -3.63
CA GLN A 227 16.49 3.75 -3.41
C GLN A 227 16.35 2.23 -3.55
N VAL A 228 17.20 1.62 -4.37
CA VAL A 228 17.26 0.16 -4.53
C VAL A 228 17.96 -0.46 -3.33
N GLY A 229 17.38 -1.57 -2.81
CA GLY A 229 17.92 -2.29 -1.66
C GLY A 229 17.43 -1.77 -0.30
N GLY A 230 16.39 -0.97 -0.26
CA GLY A 230 15.78 -0.47 0.99
C GLY A 230 15.40 -1.61 1.93
N ASP A 231 14.68 -2.60 1.45
CA ASP A 231 14.28 -3.79 2.24
C ASP A 231 15.48 -4.57 2.80
N ILE A 232 16.60 -4.61 2.05
CA ILE A 232 17.84 -5.24 2.51
C ILE A 232 18.49 -4.42 3.61
N ILE A 233 18.51 -3.10 3.49
CA ILE A 233 19.06 -2.17 4.49
C ILE A 233 18.30 -2.33 5.82
N GLU A 234 16.98 -2.38 5.74
CA GLU A 234 16.05 -2.49 6.88
C GLU A 234 15.91 -3.92 7.43
N ASN A 235 16.62 -4.89 6.86
CA ASN A 235 16.54 -6.31 7.24
C ASN A 235 15.13 -6.92 7.11
N LYS A 236 14.31 -6.43 6.18
CA LYS A 236 12.95 -6.93 5.97
C LYS A 236 12.94 -8.34 5.42
N LYS A 237 12.15 -9.20 6.04
CA LYS A 237 12.01 -10.62 5.65
C LYS A 237 11.00 -10.79 4.52
N THR A 238 11.34 -10.24 3.35
CA THR A 238 10.52 -10.28 2.14
C THR A 238 10.43 -11.68 1.53
N TYR A 239 9.60 -11.85 0.51
CA TYR A 239 9.49 -13.12 -0.23
C TYR A 239 10.83 -13.56 -0.80
N LEU A 240 11.66 -12.63 -1.27
CA LEU A 240 13.02 -12.91 -1.76
C LEU A 240 13.89 -13.52 -0.67
N TYR A 241 13.92 -12.89 0.50
CA TYR A 241 14.69 -13.39 1.64
C TYR A 241 14.22 -14.79 2.07
N LEU A 242 12.92 -15.00 2.24
CA LEU A 242 12.35 -16.26 2.68
C LEU A 242 12.63 -17.39 1.67
N LYS A 243 12.54 -17.11 0.36
CA LYS A 243 12.91 -18.08 -0.69
C LYS A 243 14.40 -18.33 -0.74
N ALA A 244 15.23 -17.33 -0.49
CA ALA A 244 16.67 -17.54 -0.40
C ALA A 244 17.04 -18.46 0.78
N ILE A 245 16.45 -18.23 1.96
CA ILE A 245 16.64 -19.11 3.13
C ILE A 245 16.19 -20.56 2.85
N GLU A 246 15.06 -20.73 2.13
CA GLU A 246 14.52 -22.06 1.76
C GLU A 246 15.46 -22.83 0.82
N PHE A 247 16.10 -22.13 -0.13
CA PHE A 247 16.89 -22.76 -1.20
C PHE A 247 18.40 -22.76 -0.95
N ALA A 248 18.86 -22.04 0.09
CA ALA A 248 20.27 -21.84 0.38
C ALA A 248 20.99 -23.12 0.82
N THR A 249 22.26 -23.24 0.44
CA THR A 249 23.19 -24.15 1.11
C THR A 249 23.42 -23.73 2.57
N ALA A 250 23.97 -24.60 3.41
CA ALA A 250 24.28 -24.25 4.80
C ALA A 250 25.15 -22.99 4.91
N SER A 251 26.16 -22.87 4.06
CA SER A 251 27.06 -21.71 4.02
C SER A 251 26.37 -20.42 3.57
N ASP A 252 25.56 -20.48 2.51
CA ASP A 252 24.83 -19.31 2.01
C ASP A 252 23.77 -18.84 3.02
N LYS A 253 23.13 -19.80 3.72
CA LYS A 253 22.17 -19.51 4.77
C LYS A 253 22.82 -18.80 5.96
N GLU A 254 23.97 -19.29 6.43
CA GLU A 254 24.72 -18.65 7.52
C GLU A 254 25.15 -17.24 7.13
N GLN A 255 25.64 -17.05 5.91
CA GLN A 255 26.01 -15.73 5.39
C GLN A 255 24.82 -14.79 5.32
N LEU A 256 23.67 -15.26 4.81
CA LEU A 256 22.45 -14.45 4.67
C LEU A 256 21.89 -14.04 6.05
N LEU A 257 21.86 -14.96 7.01
CA LEU A 257 21.46 -14.67 8.39
C LEU A 257 22.38 -13.63 9.02
N HIS A 258 23.70 -13.73 8.82
CA HIS A 258 24.65 -12.73 9.29
C HIS A 258 24.39 -11.36 8.66
N LEU A 259 24.21 -11.29 7.33
CA LEU A 259 23.93 -10.03 6.63
C LEU A 259 22.66 -9.35 7.11
N PHE A 260 21.63 -10.12 7.49
CA PHE A 260 20.36 -9.61 8.03
C PHE A 260 20.38 -9.36 9.55
N SER A 261 21.52 -9.59 10.23
CA SER A 261 21.71 -9.23 11.64
C SER A 261 22.54 -7.95 11.84
N ILE A 262 23.09 -7.36 10.76
CA ILE A 262 23.97 -6.20 10.82
C ILE A 262 23.34 -4.96 10.17
N GLN A 263 23.74 -3.78 10.67
CA GLN A 263 23.38 -2.47 10.09
C GLN A 263 24.67 -1.63 9.91
N PRO A 264 25.44 -1.86 8.83
CA PRO A 264 26.65 -1.10 8.58
C PRO A 264 26.31 0.34 8.16
N SER A 265 27.22 1.29 8.42
CA SER A 265 27.08 2.69 7.99
C SER A 265 27.12 2.86 6.47
N ASP A 266 27.81 1.97 5.74
CA ASP A 266 27.77 1.83 4.29
C ASP A 266 27.20 0.46 3.93
N ASN A 267 25.99 0.48 3.33
CA ASN A 267 25.25 -0.73 2.97
C ASN A 267 25.59 -1.29 1.58
N THR A 268 26.49 -0.67 0.83
CA THR A 268 26.81 -1.05 -0.56
C THR A 268 27.19 -2.53 -0.67
N ASN A 269 28.15 -2.98 0.15
CA ASN A 269 28.62 -4.36 0.16
C ASN A 269 27.55 -5.34 0.64
N LYS A 270 26.73 -4.95 1.64
CA LYS A 270 25.61 -5.75 2.14
C LYS A 270 24.59 -6.00 1.04
N ILE A 271 24.12 -4.94 0.38
CA ILE A 271 23.15 -5.03 -0.73
C ILE A 271 23.70 -5.95 -1.84
N GLN A 272 24.94 -5.74 -2.26
CA GLN A 272 25.55 -6.54 -3.31
C GLN A 272 25.62 -8.04 -2.94
N SER A 273 26.13 -8.35 -1.75
CA SER A 273 26.26 -9.74 -1.28
C SER A 273 24.89 -10.44 -1.15
N VAL A 274 23.87 -9.74 -0.64
CA VAL A 274 22.50 -10.29 -0.54
C VAL A 274 21.90 -10.57 -1.91
N LYS A 275 22.05 -9.65 -2.87
CA LYS A 275 21.57 -9.85 -4.25
C LYS A 275 22.24 -11.05 -4.92
N GLU A 276 23.54 -11.24 -4.73
CA GLU A 276 24.27 -12.39 -5.23
C GLU A 276 23.74 -13.71 -4.65
N ILE A 277 23.41 -13.72 -3.34
CA ILE A 277 22.79 -14.89 -2.71
C ILE A 277 21.36 -15.12 -3.27
N PHE A 278 20.55 -14.06 -3.46
CA PHE A 278 19.21 -14.19 -4.04
C PHE A 278 19.23 -14.77 -5.45
N ASP A 279 20.20 -14.39 -6.27
CA ASP A 279 20.37 -14.95 -7.61
C ASP A 279 20.93 -16.38 -7.59
N LYS A 280 21.98 -16.61 -6.81
CA LYS A 280 22.62 -17.93 -6.68
C LYS A 280 21.67 -19.00 -6.16
N THR A 281 20.80 -18.66 -5.21
CA THR A 281 19.79 -19.59 -4.66
C THR A 281 18.61 -19.78 -5.59
N GLY A 282 18.39 -18.89 -6.57
CA GLY A 282 17.22 -18.89 -7.45
C GLY A 282 15.98 -18.24 -6.84
N ALA A 283 16.11 -17.53 -5.72
CA ALA A 283 15.02 -16.80 -5.07
C ALA A 283 14.44 -15.71 -5.99
N SER A 284 15.27 -15.01 -6.76
CA SER A 284 14.86 -14.03 -7.76
C SER A 284 13.91 -14.65 -8.80
N ASN A 285 14.27 -15.80 -9.35
CA ASN A 285 13.43 -16.54 -10.29
C ASN A 285 12.13 -17.05 -9.66
N ALA A 286 12.19 -17.56 -8.42
CA ALA A 286 11.02 -18.03 -7.69
C ALA A 286 10.02 -16.90 -7.45
N THR A 287 10.48 -15.71 -7.07
CA THR A 287 9.65 -14.52 -6.88
C THR A 287 8.98 -14.07 -8.18
N GLN A 288 9.72 -14.04 -9.29
CA GLN A 288 9.13 -13.72 -10.59
C GLN A 288 8.05 -14.74 -11.01
N LYS A 289 8.25 -16.03 -10.74
CA LYS A 289 7.26 -17.09 -11.04
C LYS A 289 6.06 -17.08 -10.10
N ALA A 290 6.18 -16.55 -8.88
CA ALA A 290 5.07 -16.45 -7.94
C ALA A 290 4.04 -15.39 -8.38
N LYS A 291 4.49 -14.27 -8.96
CA LYS A 291 3.63 -13.17 -9.41
C LYS A 291 2.47 -13.57 -10.34
N PRO A 292 2.66 -14.43 -11.36
CA PRO A 292 1.57 -14.89 -12.23
C PRO A 292 0.49 -15.71 -11.52
N ARG A 293 0.80 -16.34 -10.36
CA ARG A 293 -0.20 -17.11 -9.59
C ARG A 293 -1.29 -16.21 -9.03
N PHE A 294 -0.98 -14.94 -8.78
CA PHE A 294 -1.88 -13.93 -8.27
C PHE A 294 -2.42 -13.00 -9.38
N LYS A 295 -1.98 -13.18 -10.65
CA LYS A 295 -2.63 -12.52 -11.77
C LYS A 295 -3.96 -13.22 -12.02
N PRO A 296 -5.06 -12.48 -12.11
CA PRO A 296 -6.34 -13.06 -12.48
C PRO A 296 -6.21 -13.78 -13.81
N LYS A 297 -6.78 -14.97 -13.89
CA LYS A 297 -6.91 -15.64 -15.18
C LYS A 297 -7.91 -14.82 -16.01
N SER A 298 -7.47 -14.37 -17.16
CA SER A 298 -8.26 -13.67 -18.17
C SER A 298 -9.45 -14.53 -18.61
#